data_9914415d682691f79f8274b5a2f0b7c8
#
_entry.id   9914415d682691f79f8274b5a2f0b7c8
#
_cell.length_a   1.000
_cell.length_b   1.000
_cell.length_c   1.000
_cell.angle_alpha   90.00
_cell.angle_beta   90.00
_cell.angle_gamma   90.00
#
_symmetry.space_group_name_H-M   'P 1'
#
loop_
_entity.id
_entity.type
_entity.pdbx_description
1 polymer ?
#
loop_
_entity_poly.entity_id
_entity_poly.type
_entity_poly.pdbx_seq_one_letter_code
_entity_poly.pdbx_strand_id
1 'polypeptide(L)'
;MAEQLAEVLWGPEPSGTRGPRPVLTRATVIEAAIAIADSEGLSATSLRAIAGRLGVSVAGLYRYVAGKTELIALMVEHARREVVVAGRASTGREGLEGRAMADWDLYHRHAWLLDVPMGRVPAGPSTVAHFDAGLAAALDAGLTPPRAVSLVTSIDHLVTGAARDSLDKRAFARDSGMDPLQWWKLQGEVVIERRMAEGEFPALAQVITAEGFDRPVSPNQCGDIFREAFRESLRSLLDGGVQRAIR
;
A
#
# COMPACT_ATOMS: atom_id res chain seq x y z
N MET A 1 12.90 -17.51 -15.95
CA MET A 1 12.66 -16.07 -15.65
C MET A 1 12.17 -15.87 -14.22
N ALA A 2 11.06 -16.51 -13.75
CA ALA A 2 10.60 -16.39 -12.36
C ALA A 2 11.62 -16.96 -11.35
N GLU A 3 12.23 -18.09 -11.65
CA GLU A 3 13.26 -18.73 -10.83
C GLU A 3 14.51 -17.87 -10.66
N GLN A 4 15.04 -17.31 -11.76
CA GLN A 4 16.15 -16.37 -11.70
C GLN A 4 15.86 -15.13 -10.88
N LEU A 5 14.63 -14.62 -10.95
CA LEU A 5 14.21 -13.46 -10.17
C LEU A 5 14.10 -13.80 -8.69
N ALA A 6 13.62 -15.00 -8.35
CA ALA A 6 13.61 -15.50 -6.98
C ALA A 6 15.04 -15.64 -6.44
N GLU A 7 15.98 -16.19 -7.21
CA GLU A 7 17.39 -16.27 -6.82
C GLU A 7 18.01 -14.90 -6.52
N VAL A 8 17.65 -13.87 -7.31
CA VAL A 8 18.13 -12.50 -7.07
C VAL A 8 17.55 -11.90 -5.78
N LEU A 9 16.29 -12.20 -5.45
CA LEU A 9 15.61 -11.68 -4.26
C LEU A 9 16.07 -12.38 -2.98
N TRP A 10 16.34 -13.70 -3.05
CA TRP A 10 16.73 -14.53 -1.90
C TRP A 10 18.24 -14.75 -1.78
N GLY A 11 18.97 -14.38 -2.81
CA GLY A 11 20.44 -14.53 -2.82
C GLY A 11 21.14 -13.50 -1.94
N PRO A 12 22.42 -13.74 -1.60
CA PRO A 12 23.23 -12.77 -0.90
C PRO A 12 23.38 -11.48 -1.72
N GLU A 13 23.35 -10.34 -1.03
CA GLU A 13 23.71 -9.08 -1.71
C GLU A 13 25.12 -9.22 -2.31
N PRO A 14 25.33 -8.73 -3.54
CA PRO A 14 26.66 -8.78 -4.14
C PRO A 14 27.66 -8.12 -3.22
N SER A 15 28.57 -8.90 -2.65
CA SER A 15 29.64 -8.41 -1.80
C SER A 15 30.54 -7.48 -2.61
N GLY A 16 30.73 -6.26 -2.12
CA GLY A 16 31.65 -5.31 -2.75
C GLY A 16 33.05 -5.89 -2.83
N THR A 17 33.69 -5.78 -4.00
CA THR A 17 35.10 -6.13 -4.17
C THR A 17 35.95 -5.28 -3.24
N ARG A 18 37.02 -5.87 -2.65
CA ARG A 18 38.03 -5.16 -1.87
C ARG A 18 38.58 -3.98 -2.70
N GLY A 19 38.29 -2.76 -2.28
CA GLY A 19 38.71 -1.52 -2.94
C GLY A 19 37.98 -0.29 -2.38
N PRO A 20 38.30 0.94 -2.83
CA PRO A 20 37.52 2.12 -2.50
C PRO A 20 36.05 1.86 -2.77
N ARG A 21 35.15 2.32 -1.86
CA ARG A 21 33.70 2.11 -2.00
C ARG A 21 33.26 2.42 -3.43
N PRO A 22 32.65 1.46 -4.16
CA PRO A 22 32.17 1.74 -5.51
C PRO A 22 31.14 2.88 -5.41
N VAL A 23 31.29 3.88 -6.26
CA VAL A 23 30.38 5.04 -6.35
C VAL A 23 28.96 4.60 -6.71
N LEU A 24 28.79 3.42 -7.32
CA LEU A 24 27.53 2.83 -7.73
C LEU A 24 27.38 1.43 -7.12
N THR A 25 26.26 1.21 -6.43
CA THR A 25 25.87 -0.09 -5.84
C THR A 25 24.48 -0.48 -6.33
N ARG A 26 24.07 -1.75 -6.15
CA ARG A 26 22.68 -2.17 -6.41
C ARG A 26 21.70 -1.34 -5.54
N ALA A 27 22.03 -1.09 -4.29
CA ALA A 27 21.21 -0.29 -3.39
C ALA A 27 21.00 1.14 -3.93
N THR A 28 22.05 1.84 -4.34
CA THR A 28 21.93 3.19 -4.92
C THR A 28 21.11 3.23 -6.21
N VAL A 29 21.15 2.18 -7.03
CA VAL A 29 20.32 2.06 -8.23
C VAL A 29 18.85 1.89 -7.87
N ILE A 30 18.52 1.05 -6.86
CA ILE A 30 17.17 0.82 -6.37
C ILE A 30 16.61 2.10 -5.72
N GLU A 31 17.39 2.76 -4.86
CA GLU A 31 16.99 4.01 -4.21
C GLU A 31 16.71 5.13 -5.22
N ALA A 32 17.53 5.27 -6.25
CA ALA A 32 17.29 6.22 -7.34
C ALA A 32 16.01 5.88 -8.13
N ALA A 33 15.73 4.59 -8.35
CA ALA A 33 14.52 4.13 -9.01
C ALA A 33 13.27 4.42 -8.16
N ILE A 34 13.31 4.16 -6.85
CA ILE A 34 12.24 4.45 -5.90
C ILE A 34 11.98 5.95 -5.88
N ALA A 35 13.01 6.78 -5.77
CA ALA A 35 12.85 8.23 -5.76
C ALA A 35 12.21 8.80 -7.05
N ILE A 36 12.45 8.18 -8.22
CA ILE A 36 11.75 8.53 -9.47
C ILE A 36 10.29 8.06 -9.38
N ALA A 37 10.03 6.84 -8.92
CA ALA A 37 8.69 6.30 -8.80
C ALA A 37 7.83 7.10 -7.81
N ASP A 38 8.40 7.56 -6.71
CA ASP A 38 7.71 8.39 -5.70
C ASP A 38 7.32 9.77 -6.23
N SER A 39 8.17 10.37 -7.08
CA SER A 39 7.93 11.72 -7.62
C SER A 39 7.14 11.75 -8.91
N GLU A 40 7.30 10.75 -9.79
CA GLU A 40 6.81 10.77 -11.18
C GLU A 40 5.99 9.52 -11.54
N GLY A 41 5.83 8.58 -10.61
CA GLY A 41 5.11 7.32 -10.80
C GLY A 41 5.94 6.19 -11.41
N LEU A 42 5.40 4.97 -11.33
CA LEU A 42 6.07 3.75 -11.81
C LEU A 42 6.34 3.77 -13.31
N SER A 43 5.50 4.45 -14.09
CA SER A 43 5.64 4.55 -15.54
C SER A 43 6.89 5.31 -15.97
N ALA A 44 7.27 6.34 -15.23
CA ALA A 44 8.47 7.15 -15.46
C ALA A 44 9.78 6.40 -15.09
N THR A 45 9.69 5.36 -14.27
CA THR A 45 10.84 4.59 -13.82
C THR A 45 11.39 3.73 -14.96
N SER A 46 12.46 4.20 -15.58
CA SER A 46 13.18 3.52 -16.67
C SER A 46 14.68 3.49 -16.39
N LEU A 47 15.40 2.51 -16.94
CA LEU A 47 16.86 2.46 -16.82
C LEU A 47 17.53 3.74 -17.36
N ARG A 48 16.93 4.38 -18.36
CA ARG A 48 17.42 5.65 -18.91
C ARG A 48 17.25 6.81 -17.90
N ALA A 49 16.10 6.91 -17.25
CA ALA A 49 15.85 7.93 -16.23
C ALA A 49 16.79 7.75 -15.02
N ILE A 50 16.99 6.50 -14.58
CA ILE A 50 17.91 6.17 -13.49
C ILE A 50 19.35 6.49 -13.85
N ALA A 51 19.79 6.12 -15.07
CA ALA A 51 21.13 6.44 -15.56
C ALA A 51 21.38 7.96 -15.59
N GLY A 52 20.40 8.73 -16.08
CA GLY A 52 20.45 10.19 -16.06
C GLY A 52 20.55 10.77 -14.66
N ARG A 53 19.74 10.28 -13.72
CA ARG A 53 19.75 10.72 -12.31
C ARG A 53 21.08 10.41 -11.60
N LEU A 54 21.69 9.27 -11.91
CA LEU A 54 22.95 8.82 -11.29
C LEU A 54 24.21 9.30 -12.04
N GLY A 55 24.08 9.95 -13.21
CA GLY A 55 25.20 10.41 -14.03
C GLY A 55 26.01 9.28 -14.63
N VAL A 56 25.40 8.12 -14.94
CA VAL A 56 26.08 6.95 -15.48
C VAL A 56 25.49 6.54 -16.84
N SER A 57 26.16 5.64 -17.56
CA SER A 57 25.60 5.07 -18.78
C SER A 57 24.55 3.99 -18.47
N VAL A 58 23.53 3.85 -19.35
CA VAL A 58 22.54 2.77 -19.24
C VAL A 58 23.21 1.40 -19.25
N ALA A 59 24.25 1.22 -20.07
CA ALA A 59 25.03 -0.02 -20.13
C ALA A 59 25.69 -0.37 -18.79
N GLY A 60 26.07 0.65 -18.00
CA GLY A 60 26.63 0.48 -16.66
C GLY A 60 25.65 -0.09 -15.66
N LEU A 61 24.34 0.17 -15.82
CA LEU A 61 23.29 -0.31 -14.92
C LEU A 61 23.00 -1.80 -15.07
N TYR A 62 23.22 -2.40 -16.24
CA TYR A 62 22.96 -3.82 -16.49
C TYR A 62 23.81 -4.77 -15.63
N ARG A 63 24.87 -4.27 -15.00
CA ARG A 63 25.65 -5.02 -14.01
C ARG A 63 24.95 -5.16 -12.65
N TYR A 64 23.96 -4.30 -12.38
CA TYR A 64 23.25 -4.22 -11.11
C TYR A 64 21.82 -4.75 -11.19
N VAL A 65 21.18 -4.59 -12.35
CA VAL A 65 19.81 -5.05 -12.63
C VAL A 65 19.72 -5.53 -14.09
N ALA A 66 19.20 -6.74 -14.31
CA ALA A 66 19.13 -7.32 -15.66
C ALA A 66 18.02 -6.69 -16.53
N GLY A 67 17.10 -5.92 -15.93
CA GLY A 67 16.03 -5.24 -16.65
C GLY A 67 14.94 -4.70 -15.76
N LYS A 68 13.88 -4.16 -16.39
CA LYS A 68 12.77 -3.47 -15.67
C LYS A 68 12.03 -4.39 -14.70
N THR A 69 11.81 -5.65 -15.04
CA THR A 69 11.10 -6.62 -14.18
C THR A 69 11.87 -6.90 -12.89
N GLU A 70 13.18 -7.13 -13.01
CA GLU A 70 14.06 -7.33 -11.85
C GLU A 70 14.15 -6.06 -11.01
N LEU A 71 14.30 -4.91 -11.65
CA LEU A 71 14.32 -3.63 -10.97
C LEU A 71 13.05 -3.42 -10.12
N ILE A 72 11.87 -3.63 -10.69
CA ILE A 72 10.59 -3.48 -9.96
C ILE A 72 10.53 -4.45 -8.78
N ALA A 73 10.95 -5.71 -8.96
CA ALA A 73 10.95 -6.69 -7.88
C ALA A 73 11.88 -6.27 -6.73
N LEU A 74 13.06 -5.77 -7.05
CA LEU A 74 14.00 -5.26 -6.06
C LEU A 74 13.50 -3.98 -5.37
N MET A 75 12.81 -3.09 -6.09
CA MET A 75 12.17 -1.90 -5.52
C MET A 75 11.07 -2.30 -4.53
N VAL A 76 10.20 -3.23 -4.89
CA VAL A 76 9.14 -3.76 -4.01
C VAL A 76 9.75 -4.35 -2.74
N GLU A 77 10.76 -5.21 -2.90
CA GLU A 77 11.45 -5.83 -1.77
C GLU A 77 12.12 -4.81 -0.86
N HIS A 78 12.75 -3.78 -1.44
CA HIS A 78 13.36 -2.70 -0.68
C HIS A 78 12.32 -1.90 0.12
N ALA A 79 11.23 -1.48 -0.50
CA ALA A 79 10.17 -0.74 0.17
C ALA A 79 9.49 -1.57 1.28
N ARG A 80 9.28 -2.88 1.06
CA ARG A 80 8.71 -3.79 2.07
C ARG A 80 9.58 -3.95 3.31
N ARG A 81 10.91 -3.73 3.25
CA ARG A 81 11.78 -3.75 4.43
C ARG A 81 11.35 -2.76 5.50
N GLU A 82 10.76 -1.62 5.11
CA GLU A 82 10.31 -0.58 6.03
C GLU A 82 9.22 -1.06 7.00
N VAL A 83 8.37 -1.99 6.56
CA VAL A 83 7.22 -2.48 7.34
C VAL A 83 7.48 -3.79 8.09
N VAL A 84 8.52 -4.53 7.72
CA VAL A 84 8.88 -5.80 8.42
C VAL A 84 9.21 -5.57 9.89
N VAL A 85 9.88 -4.46 10.21
CA VAL A 85 10.26 -4.12 11.58
C VAL A 85 9.04 -3.73 12.41
N ALA A 86 8.12 -2.96 11.82
CA ALA A 86 6.91 -2.49 12.50
C ALA A 86 5.93 -3.64 12.84
N GLY A 87 5.82 -4.65 11.98
CA GLY A 87 4.92 -5.79 12.16
C GLY A 87 5.32 -6.78 13.26
N ARG A 88 6.53 -6.67 13.82
CA ARG A 88 7.04 -7.57 14.88
C ARG A 88 6.85 -7.02 16.30
N ALA A 89 6.38 -5.79 16.46
CA ALA A 89 6.34 -5.12 17.75
C ALA A 89 5.16 -5.55 18.63
N SER A 90 4.06 -6.07 18.08
CA SER A 90 2.85 -6.47 18.79
C SER A 90 2.29 -7.77 18.24
N THR A 91 1.54 -8.50 19.07
CA THR A 91 0.91 -9.79 18.74
C THR A 91 -0.62 -9.68 18.74
N GLY A 92 -1.30 -10.73 18.33
CA GLY A 92 -2.75 -10.80 18.36
C GLY A 92 -3.42 -9.68 17.55
N ARG A 93 -4.53 -9.20 18.03
CA ARG A 93 -5.31 -8.12 17.38
C ARG A 93 -4.48 -6.85 17.14
N GLU A 94 -3.72 -6.43 18.14
CA GLU A 94 -2.89 -5.22 18.07
C GLU A 94 -1.81 -5.36 16.98
N GLY A 95 -1.22 -6.54 16.85
CA GLY A 95 -0.27 -6.85 15.79
C GLY A 95 -0.89 -6.75 14.39
N LEU A 96 -2.14 -7.23 14.21
CA LEU A 96 -2.88 -7.09 12.95
C LEU A 96 -3.21 -5.62 12.63
N GLU A 97 -3.64 -4.84 13.62
CA GLU A 97 -3.90 -3.40 13.45
C GLU A 97 -2.63 -2.63 13.10
N GLY A 98 -1.54 -2.85 13.84
CA GLY A 98 -0.23 -2.23 13.60
C GLY A 98 0.33 -2.54 12.20
N ARG A 99 0.22 -3.79 11.77
CA ARG A 99 0.60 -4.23 10.43
C ARG A 99 -0.19 -3.49 9.33
N ALA A 100 -1.51 -3.45 9.46
CA ALA A 100 -2.38 -2.78 8.50
C ALA A 100 -2.09 -1.27 8.40
N MET A 101 -1.81 -0.62 9.54
CA MET A 101 -1.43 0.78 9.58
C MET A 101 -0.05 1.04 8.98
N ALA A 102 0.91 0.13 9.17
CA ALA A 102 2.21 0.20 8.53
C ALA A 102 2.11 0.09 6.99
N ASP A 103 1.26 -0.82 6.48
CA ASP A 103 0.96 -0.92 5.05
C ASP A 103 0.27 0.34 4.51
N TRP A 104 -0.69 0.91 5.25
CA TRP A 104 -1.31 2.18 4.91
C TRP A 104 -0.26 3.28 4.73
N ASP A 105 0.65 3.43 5.68
CA ASP A 105 1.69 4.45 5.64
C ASP A 105 2.71 4.18 4.51
N LEU A 106 3.02 2.92 4.23
CA LEU A 106 3.87 2.50 3.12
C LEU A 106 3.27 2.89 1.77
N TYR A 107 1.99 2.60 1.52
CA TYR A 107 1.32 2.96 0.27
C TYR A 107 1.20 4.48 0.08
N HIS A 108 1.10 5.25 1.17
CA HIS A 108 1.07 6.71 1.09
C HIS A 108 2.45 7.33 0.85
N ARG A 109 3.54 6.65 1.25
CA ARG A 109 4.92 7.05 0.87
C ARG A 109 5.28 6.60 -0.53
N HIS A 110 4.88 5.41 -0.90
CA HIS A 110 5.26 4.72 -2.12
C HIS A 110 4.02 4.33 -2.93
N ALA A 111 3.26 5.35 -3.41
CA ALA A 111 2.00 5.14 -4.13
C ALA A 111 2.15 4.20 -5.34
N TRP A 112 3.32 4.19 -5.98
CA TRP A 112 3.64 3.33 -7.11
C TRP A 112 3.53 1.83 -6.80
N LEU A 113 3.60 1.41 -5.52
CA LEU A 113 3.39 0.01 -5.12
C LEU A 113 2.00 -0.50 -5.50
N LEU A 114 1.00 0.38 -5.50
CA LEU A 114 -0.36 0.06 -5.92
C LEU A 114 -0.48 -0.22 -7.43
N ASP A 115 0.47 0.26 -8.24
CA ASP A 115 0.49 0.05 -9.69
C ASP A 115 1.29 -1.19 -10.10
N VAL A 116 1.97 -1.84 -9.13
CA VAL A 116 2.73 -3.06 -9.40
C VAL A 116 1.77 -4.25 -9.54
N PRO A 117 1.83 -5.00 -10.66
CA PRO A 117 1.03 -6.22 -10.81
C PRO A 117 1.62 -7.35 -9.96
N MET A 118 1.29 -7.37 -8.66
CA MET A 118 1.88 -8.25 -7.65
C MET A 118 1.84 -9.74 -8.02
N GLY A 119 0.84 -10.19 -8.80
CA GLY A 119 0.80 -11.57 -9.30
C GLY A 119 1.92 -11.95 -10.27
N ARG A 120 2.73 -10.97 -10.71
CA ARG A 120 3.89 -11.19 -11.61
C ARG A 120 5.24 -10.99 -10.94
N VAL A 121 5.23 -10.53 -9.68
CA VAL A 121 6.45 -10.29 -8.91
C VAL A 121 6.59 -11.42 -7.89
N PRO A 122 7.68 -12.20 -7.92
CA PRO A 122 7.94 -13.20 -6.88
C PRO A 122 8.05 -12.54 -5.50
N ALA A 123 7.53 -13.22 -4.49
CA ALA A 123 7.67 -12.77 -3.12
C ALA A 123 9.12 -12.91 -2.66
N GLY A 124 9.74 -11.80 -2.29
CA GLY A 124 11.05 -11.78 -1.67
C GLY A 124 11.00 -11.94 -0.15
N PRO A 125 12.16 -11.99 0.53
CA PRO A 125 12.26 -12.22 1.96
C PRO A 125 11.42 -11.28 2.82
N SER A 126 11.40 -9.99 2.50
CA SER A 126 10.64 -8.99 3.28
C SER A 126 9.14 -9.13 3.06
N THR A 127 8.71 -9.42 1.83
CA THR A 127 7.30 -9.69 1.52
C THR A 127 6.81 -10.91 2.28
N VAL A 128 7.58 -11.99 2.30
CA VAL A 128 7.24 -13.23 3.04
C VAL A 128 7.26 -12.99 4.54
N ALA A 129 8.27 -12.32 5.06
CA ALA A 129 8.38 -12.02 6.49
C ALA A 129 7.23 -11.13 6.99
N HIS A 130 6.77 -10.18 6.16
CA HIS A 130 5.62 -9.34 6.47
C HIS A 130 4.31 -10.14 6.51
N PHE A 131 4.11 -11.06 5.58
CA PHE A 131 2.95 -11.95 5.58
C PHE A 131 2.98 -12.93 6.76
N ASP A 132 4.14 -13.53 7.06
CA ASP A 132 4.36 -14.42 8.19
C ASP A 132 4.05 -13.74 9.54
N ALA A 133 4.48 -12.49 9.72
CA ALA A 133 4.14 -11.69 10.91
C ALA A 133 2.62 -11.50 11.07
N GLY A 134 1.90 -11.28 9.98
CA GLY A 134 0.44 -11.21 9.97
C GLY A 134 -0.21 -12.53 10.38
N LEU A 135 0.26 -13.65 9.84
CA LEU A 135 -0.21 -14.98 10.22
C LEU A 135 0.06 -15.28 11.69
N ALA A 136 1.27 -14.98 12.19
CA ALA A 136 1.62 -15.15 13.59
C ALA A 136 0.68 -14.37 14.51
N ALA A 137 0.40 -13.09 14.19
CA ALA A 137 -0.52 -12.27 14.96
C ALA A 137 -1.96 -12.82 14.93
N ALA A 138 -2.42 -13.33 13.79
CA ALA A 138 -3.75 -13.92 13.65
C ALA A 138 -3.87 -15.24 14.44
N LEU A 139 -2.84 -16.08 14.42
CA LEU A 139 -2.79 -17.32 15.20
C LEU A 139 -2.75 -17.03 16.72
N ASP A 140 -1.98 -16.02 17.15
CA ASP A 140 -1.92 -15.56 18.53
C ASP A 140 -3.27 -14.96 19.01
N ALA A 141 -4.04 -14.38 18.10
CA ALA A 141 -5.43 -13.97 18.37
C ALA A 141 -6.41 -15.16 18.48
N GLY A 142 -5.94 -16.40 18.39
CA GLY A 142 -6.73 -17.62 18.54
C GLY A 142 -7.44 -18.12 17.27
N LEU A 143 -7.07 -17.61 16.09
CA LEU A 143 -7.65 -18.08 14.84
C LEU A 143 -7.04 -19.43 14.44
N THR A 144 -7.85 -20.27 13.79
CA THR A 144 -7.34 -21.46 13.10
C THR A 144 -6.54 -21.08 11.86
N PRO A 145 -5.57 -21.89 11.40
CA PRO A 145 -4.74 -21.56 10.24
C PRO A 145 -5.51 -21.12 8.98
N PRO A 146 -6.60 -21.77 8.57
CA PRO A 146 -7.38 -21.30 7.41
C PRO A 146 -8.02 -19.91 7.64
N ARG A 147 -8.50 -19.64 8.85
CA ARG A 147 -9.06 -18.33 9.20
C ARG A 147 -8.00 -17.25 9.29
N ALA A 148 -6.81 -17.57 9.80
CA ALA A 148 -5.67 -16.67 9.83
C ALA A 148 -5.31 -16.20 8.41
N VAL A 149 -5.16 -17.13 7.47
CA VAL A 149 -4.91 -16.79 6.05
C VAL A 149 -6.02 -15.91 5.49
N SER A 150 -7.28 -16.28 5.70
CA SER A 150 -8.43 -15.51 5.21
C SER A 150 -8.46 -14.10 5.77
N LEU A 151 -8.24 -13.92 7.08
CA LEU A 151 -8.25 -12.61 7.72
C LEU A 151 -7.08 -11.73 7.25
N VAL A 152 -5.86 -12.26 7.21
CA VAL A 152 -4.67 -11.53 6.75
C VAL A 152 -4.85 -11.09 5.30
N THR A 153 -5.33 -11.96 4.43
CA THR A 153 -5.62 -11.61 3.03
C THR A 153 -6.74 -10.55 2.92
N SER A 154 -7.77 -10.62 3.76
CA SER A 154 -8.83 -9.62 3.78
C SER A 154 -8.32 -8.24 4.23
N ILE A 155 -7.41 -8.21 5.20
CA ILE A 155 -6.73 -6.97 5.62
C ILE A 155 -5.90 -6.40 4.47
N ASP A 156 -5.15 -7.24 3.75
CA ASP A 156 -4.34 -6.80 2.60
C ASP A 156 -5.21 -6.19 1.49
N HIS A 157 -6.37 -6.78 1.21
CA HIS A 157 -7.32 -6.22 0.24
C HIS A 157 -7.93 -4.91 0.75
N LEU A 158 -8.32 -4.85 2.03
CA LEU A 158 -8.89 -3.65 2.63
C LEU A 158 -7.91 -2.47 2.58
N VAL A 159 -6.66 -2.66 3.04
CA VAL A 159 -5.66 -1.59 3.06
C VAL A 159 -5.30 -1.13 1.65
N THR A 160 -5.15 -2.06 0.70
CA THR A 160 -4.84 -1.74 -0.70
C THR A 160 -5.96 -0.90 -1.34
N GLY A 161 -7.22 -1.31 -1.15
CA GLY A 161 -8.39 -0.59 -1.67
C GLY A 161 -8.56 0.78 -1.06
N ALA A 162 -8.46 0.87 0.27
CA ALA A 162 -8.61 2.11 1.01
C ALA A 162 -7.47 3.11 0.72
N ALA A 163 -6.23 2.65 0.60
CA ALA A 163 -5.10 3.49 0.25
C ALA A 163 -5.23 4.04 -1.17
N ARG A 164 -5.64 3.22 -2.14
CA ARG A 164 -5.91 3.66 -3.52
C ARG A 164 -6.98 4.74 -3.56
N ASP A 165 -8.13 4.50 -2.93
CA ASP A 165 -9.23 5.47 -2.85
C ASP A 165 -8.78 6.80 -2.22
N SER A 166 -8.01 6.74 -1.12
CA SER A 166 -7.46 7.93 -0.47
C SER A 166 -6.51 8.72 -1.38
N LEU A 167 -5.61 8.03 -2.10
CA LEU A 167 -4.64 8.67 -2.99
C LEU A 167 -5.33 9.27 -4.21
N ASP A 168 -6.31 8.60 -4.80
CA ASP A 168 -7.10 9.11 -5.93
C ASP A 168 -7.86 10.38 -5.54
N LYS A 169 -8.50 10.39 -4.37
CA LYS A 169 -9.20 11.57 -3.85
C LYS A 169 -8.26 12.74 -3.57
N ARG A 170 -7.05 12.46 -3.05
CA ARG A 170 -6.02 13.49 -2.85
C ARG A 170 -5.49 14.05 -4.18
N ALA A 171 -5.31 13.19 -5.19
CA ALA A 171 -4.93 13.63 -6.52
C ALA A 171 -6.02 14.52 -7.13
N PHE A 172 -7.28 14.10 -7.08
CA PHE A 172 -8.41 14.90 -7.52
C PHE A 172 -8.47 16.28 -6.83
N ALA A 173 -8.30 16.33 -5.51
CA ALA A 173 -8.31 17.59 -4.76
C ALA A 173 -7.18 18.54 -5.20
N ARG A 174 -5.98 18.02 -5.48
CA ARG A 174 -4.86 18.81 -5.97
C ARG A 174 -5.11 19.36 -7.38
N ASP A 175 -5.64 18.52 -8.26
CA ASP A 175 -5.80 18.85 -9.69
C ASP A 175 -6.98 19.77 -9.93
N SER A 176 -8.08 19.60 -9.19
CA SER A 176 -9.32 20.39 -9.33
C SER A 176 -9.38 21.61 -8.40
N GLY A 177 -8.57 21.65 -7.34
CA GLY A 177 -8.70 22.62 -6.25
C GLY A 177 -9.98 22.44 -5.42
N MET A 178 -10.73 21.35 -5.62
CA MET A 178 -12.01 21.08 -4.98
C MET A 178 -11.87 19.95 -3.95
N ASP A 179 -12.46 20.13 -2.77
CA ASP A 179 -12.56 19.07 -1.78
C ASP A 179 -13.45 17.93 -2.32
N PRO A 180 -13.01 16.64 -2.22
CA PRO A 180 -13.80 15.50 -2.67
C PRO A 180 -15.20 15.40 -2.03
N LEU A 181 -15.35 15.85 -0.78
CA LEU A 181 -16.66 15.90 -0.11
C LEU A 181 -17.56 17.00 -0.67
N GLN A 182 -16.99 18.15 -1.00
CA GLN A 182 -17.72 19.20 -1.71
C GLN A 182 -18.17 18.74 -3.09
N TRP A 183 -17.30 18.06 -3.83
CA TRP A 183 -17.65 17.45 -5.11
C TRP A 183 -18.82 16.47 -4.99
N TRP A 184 -18.78 15.60 -3.98
CA TRP A 184 -19.86 14.65 -3.73
C TRP A 184 -21.17 15.35 -3.35
N LYS A 185 -21.12 16.39 -2.49
CA LYS A 185 -22.30 17.19 -2.13
C LYS A 185 -22.90 17.88 -3.36
N LEU A 186 -22.09 18.51 -4.19
CA LEU A 186 -22.57 19.16 -5.42
C LEU A 186 -23.29 18.20 -6.38
N GLN A 187 -22.77 16.98 -6.53
CA GLN A 187 -23.46 15.95 -7.32
C GLN A 187 -24.74 15.44 -6.64
N GLY A 188 -24.71 15.28 -5.33
CA GLY A 188 -25.83 14.84 -4.53
C GLY A 188 -27.01 15.80 -4.57
N GLU A 189 -26.80 17.08 -4.32
CA GLU A 189 -27.84 18.10 -4.29
C GLU A 189 -28.62 18.21 -5.60
N VAL A 190 -27.98 18.02 -6.75
CA VAL A 190 -28.64 18.25 -8.05
C VAL A 190 -29.43 17.05 -8.56
N VAL A 191 -28.98 15.83 -8.32
CA VAL A 191 -29.55 14.61 -8.92
C VAL A 191 -30.11 13.64 -7.90
N ILE A 192 -29.34 13.38 -6.84
CA ILE A 192 -29.66 12.32 -5.88
C ILE A 192 -30.83 12.72 -5.00
N GLU A 193 -30.88 13.97 -4.47
CA GLU A 193 -31.94 14.44 -3.62
C GLU A 193 -33.31 14.43 -4.32
N ARG A 194 -33.35 14.85 -5.59
CA ARG A 194 -34.60 14.80 -6.38
C ARG A 194 -35.10 13.36 -6.52
N ARG A 195 -34.23 12.44 -6.87
CA ARG A 195 -34.58 11.04 -7.07
C ARG A 195 -35.01 10.36 -5.75
N MET A 196 -34.35 10.73 -4.65
CA MET A 196 -34.76 10.26 -3.32
C MET A 196 -36.14 10.78 -2.93
N ALA A 197 -36.47 12.04 -3.25
CA ALA A 197 -37.81 12.62 -3.04
C ALA A 197 -38.89 11.91 -3.89
N GLU A 198 -38.52 11.32 -5.02
CA GLU A 198 -39.37 10.49 -5.86
C GLU A 198 -39.49 9.04 -5.36
N GLY A 199 -38.84 8.71 -4.24
CA GLY A 199 -38.86 7.38 -3.60
C GLY A 199 -37.80 6.41 -4.12
N GLU A 200 -36.89 6.85 -4.98
CA GLU A 200 -35.72 6.07 -5.36
C GLU A 200 -34.70 6.03 -4.21
N PHE A 201 -33.91 4.96 -4.12
CA PHE A 201 -32.81 4.79 -3.15
C PHE A 201 -33.21 4.88 -1.66
N PRO A 202 -34.22 4.11 -1.18
CA PRO A 202 -34.75 4.26 0.19
C PRO A 202 -33.69 3.99 1.28
N ALA A 203 -32.73 3.07 1.07
CA ALA A 203 -31.67 2.80 2.00
C ALA A 203 -30.69 3.98 2.11
N LEU A 204 -30.36 4.64 0.97
CA LEU A 204 -29.51 5.82 0.97
C LEU A 204 -30.21 6.99 1.69
N ALA A 205 -31.51 7.19 1.43
CA ALA A 205 -32.31 8.19 2.12
C ALA A 205 -32.30 7.98 3.64
N GLN A 206 -32.46 6.75 4.12
CA GLN A 206 -32.38 6.39 5.52
C GLN A 206 -31.03 6.74 6.14
N VAL A 207 -29.91 6.41 5.44
CA VAL A 207 -28.56 6.68 5.94
C VAL A 207 -28.27 8.18 5.99
N ILE A 208 -28.69 8.94 4.98
CA ILE A 208 -28.51 10.41 4.95
C ILE A 208 -29.33 11.05 6.06
N THR A 209 -30.59 10.66 6.24
CA THR A 209 -31.45 11.19 7.32
C THR A 209 -30.91 10.88 8.74
N ALA A 210 -30.20 9.76 8.89
CA ALA A 210 -29.53 9.39 10.13
C ALA A 210 -28.12 9.98 10.28
N GLU A 211 -27.76 10.97 9.47
CA GLU A 211 -26.43 11.62 9.47
C GLU A 211 -25.26 10.62 9.27
N GLY A 212 -25.52 9.49 8.61
CA GLY A 212 -24.57 8.40 8.46
C GLY A 212 -23.30 8.77 7.66
N PHE A 213 -23.34 9.90 6.93
CA PHE A 213 -22.19 10.47 6.22
C PHE A 213 -21.61 11.72 6.88
N ASP A 214 -22.26 12.23 7.95
CA ASP A 214 -21.80 13.41 8.67
C ASP A 214 -20.67 13.04 9.63
N ARG A 215 -19.45 13.08 9.07
CA ARG A 215 -18.24 13.07 9.89
C ARG A 215 -17.78 14.51 10.06
N PRO A 216 -17.47 14.95 11.29
CA PRO A 216 -16.91 16.29 11.49
C PRO A 216 -15.57 16.38 10.75
N VAL A 217 -15.53 17.18 9.69
CA VAL A 217 -14.37 17.40 8.87
C VAL A 217 -13.83 18.80 9.11
N SER A 218 -12.68 18.90 9.72
CA SER A 218 -11.91 20.15 9.70
C SER A 218 -11.21 20.31 8.33
N PRO A 219 -11.32 21.45 7.66
CA PRO A 219 -10.75 21.65 6.33
C PRO A 219 -9.25 21.34 6.19
N ASN A 220 -8.51 21.41 7.30
CA ASN A 220 -7.08 21.12 7.35
C ASN A 220 -6.75 19.64 7.62
N GLN A 221 -7.74 18.75 7.74
CA GLN A 221 -7.58 17.37 8.17
C GLN A 221 -7.96 16.33 7.10
N CYS A 222 -8.02 16.70 5.83
CA CYS A 222 -8.40 15.76 4.76
C CYS A 222 -7.55 14.47 4.76
N GLY A 223 -6.29 14.55 5.21
CA GLY A 223 -5.41 13.39 5.39
C GLY A 223 -5.82 12.46 6.52
N ASP A 224 -6.36 12.99 7.61
CA ASP A 224 -6.74 12.23 8.80
C ASP A 224 -8.08 11.51 8.63
N ILE A 225 -8.99 12.05 7.81
CA ILE A 225 -10.33 11.47 7.59
C ILE A 225 -10.24 10.12 6.90
N PHE A 226 -9.46 10.02 5.83
CA PHE A 226 -9.30 8.75 5.11
C PHE A 226 -8.60 7.71 5.97
N ARG A 227 -7.63 8.14 6.77
CA ARG A 227 -6.94 7.28 7.73
C ARG A 227 -7.89 6.79 8.83
N GLU A 228 -8.75 7.66 9.35
CA GLU A 228 -9.73 7.26 10.38
C GLU A 228 -10.84 6.39 9.79
N ALA A 229 -11.33 6.68 8.59
CA ALA A 229 -12.28 5.82 7.88
C ALA A 229 -11.70 4.41 7.63
N PHE A 230 -10.42 4.33 7.26
CA PHE A 230 -9.73 3.05 7.14
C PHE A 230 -9.65 2.32 8.47
N ARG A 231 -9.26 3.01 9.57
CA ARG A 231 -9.21 2.42 10.92
C ARG A 231 -10.55 1.85 11.36
N GLU A 232 -11.64 2.58 11.11
CA GLU A 232 -13.01 2.13 11.44
C GLU A 232 -13.38 0.84 10.68
N SER A 233 -13.10 0.83 9.37
CA SER A 233 -13.31 -0.35 8.51
C SER A 233 -12.47 -1.54 8.99
N LEU A 234 -11.21 -1.29 9.35
CA LEU A 234 -10.31 -2.31 9.90
C LEU A 234 -10.82 -2.87 11.23
N ARG A 235 -11.28 -2.00 12.16
CA ARG A 235 -11.89 -2.43 13.43
C ARG A 235 -13.09 -3.32 13.18
N SER A 236 -13.99 -2.92 12.29
CA SER A 236 -15.19 -3.70 11.94
C SER A 236 -14.82 -5.08 11.37
N LEU A 237 -13.78 -5.15 10.52
CA LEU A 237 -13.28 -6.41 9.98
C LEU A 237 -12.71 -7.31 11.09
N LEU A 238 -11.90 -6.76 11.98
CA LEU A 238 -11.27 -7.48 13.09
C LEU A 238 -12.30 -7.95 14.11
N ASP A 239 -13.30 -7.15 14.44
CA ASP A 239 -14.41 -7.54 15.34
C ASP A 239 -15.18 -8.73 14.77
N GLY A 240 -15.50 -8.72 13.48
CA GLY A 240 -16.14 -9.85 12.83
C GLY A 240 -15.27 -11.09 12.68
N GLY A 241 -13.96 -10.90 12.47
CA GLY A 241 -12.98 -11.96 12.25
C GLY A 241 -12.55 -12.67 13.53
N VAL A 242 -12.22 -11.90 14.58
CA VAL A 242 -11.68 -12.42 15.85
C VAL A 242 -12.77 -12.89 16.80
N GLN A 243 -13.89 -12.14 16.95
CA GLN A 243 -14.98 -12.53 17.89
C GLN A 243 -15.67 -13.85 17.51
N ARG A 244 -15.72 -14.25 16.23
CA ARG A 244 -16.24 -15.56 15.79
C ARG A 244 -15.30 -16.72 16.08
N ALA A 245 -14.06 -16.48 16.45
CA ALA A 245 -13.10 -17.52 16.78
C ALA A 245 -13.22 -18.02 18.23
N ILE A 246 -13.84 -17.22 19.11
CA ILE A 246 -14.00 -17.50 20.56
C ILE A 246 -15.33 -18.24 20.87
N ARG A 247 -16.19 -18.41 19.90
CA ARG A 247 -17.41 -19.23 19.97
C ARG A 247 -17.27 -20.55 19.24
#